data_c4e27727c69db79bbe1e30df55d9845f
#
_entry.id   c4e27727c69db79bbe1e30df55d9845f
#
_cell.length_a   1.000
_cell.length_b   1.000
_cell.length_c   1.000
_cell.angle_alpha   90.00
_cell.angle_beta   90.00
_cell.angle_gamma   90.00
#
_symmetry.space_group_name_H-M   'P 1'
#
loop_
_entity.id
_entity.type
_entity.pdbx_description
1 polymer ?
#
loop_
_entity_poly.entity_id
_entity_poly.type
_entity_poly.pdbx_seq_one_letter_code
_entity_poly.pdbx_strand_id
1 'polypeptide(L)'
;MPAGQHRYVAFSFTDYVADVSHNTLTYVLAARQNSSWGLGLSYLHYGDFTQRDAAGQEAGKFSAADYALSLTRATTLDHFTLGASLKLAVSAIAEYKAVALLTDVGGIFKHPGKDLTIGLAFKNIGYELRSFTGQEREPTPFDVQLGLSYKPEHMPFRFSITAHHLQQPDIVYLDTTGQARQHQSLKKSLADQIARHLVLGGELLLSKNLNLRLGYNHLRRKELRLENAPGTAGFSMGLLLRIKGFQLDYARAFYHQAGASNFFTVGTDLGRFFKKKDPASS
;
A
#
# COMPACT_ATOMS: atom_id res chain seq x y z
N MET A 1 4.72 -5.29 11.60
CA MET A 1 4.90 -6.76 11.62
C MET A 1 4.48 -7.24 12.98
N PRO A 2 3.59 -8.21 13.13
CA PRO A 2 3.22 -8.72 14.45
C PRO A 2 4.41 -9.43 15.09
N ALA A 3 4.69 -9.14 16.36
CA ALA A 3 5.67 -9.86 17.15
C ALA A 3 5.26 -11.35 17.22
N GLY A 4 6.16 -12.26 16.87
CA GLY A 4 5.94 -13.71 16.94
C GLY A 4 5.83 -14.44 15.59
N GLN A 5 5.85 -13.76 14.45
CA GLN A 5 5.97 -14.41 13.15
C GLN A 5 7.45 -14.71 12.85
N HIS A 6 7.85 -15.97 13.03
CA HIS A 6 9.19 -16.44 12.69
C HIS A 6 9.16 -16.97 11.25
N ARG A 7 10.02 -16.43 10.38
CA ARG A 7 10.18 -16.89 8.99
C ARG A 7 8.90 -16.78 8.13
N TYR A 8 8.14 -15.68 8.31
CA TYR A 8 6.97 -15.43 7.49
C TYR A 8 7.37 -14.92 6.11
N VAL A 9 6.78 -15.51 5.06
CA VAL A 9 6.91 -15.04 3.67
C VAL A 9 5.53 -14.65 3.15
N ALA A 10 5.47 -13.56 2.40
CA ALA A 10 4.27 -13.15 1.69
C ALA A 10 4.64 -12.69 0.28
N PHE A 11 3.86 -13.12 -0.68
CA PHE A 11 3.89 -12.65 -2.06
C PHE A 11 2.55 -11.97 -2.36
N SER A 12 2.63 -10.76 -2.93
CA SER A 12 1.44 -10.03 -3.39
C SER A 12 1.57 -9.70 -4.85
N PHE A 13 0.48 -9.89 -5.58
CA PHE A 13 0.30 -9.51 -6.97
C PHE A 13 -0.88 -8.56 -7.07
N THR A 14 -0.68 -7.43 -7.72
CA THR A 14 -1.72 -6.46 -8.02
C THR A 14 -1.81 -6.28 -9.53
N ASP A 15 -3.00 -6.47 -10.05
CA ASP A 15 -3.35 -6.21 -11.44
C ASP A 15 -4.15 -4.90 -11.48
N TYR A 16 -3.52 -3.85 -11.99
CA TYR A 16 -4.13 -2.56 -12.21
C TYR A 16 -4.76 -2.47 -13.60
N VAL A 17 -5.51 -1.41 -13.83
CA VAL A 17 -6.02 -1.08 -15.16
C VAL A 17 -4.86 -0.73 -16.10
N ALA A 18 -5.03 -0.97 -17.40
CA ALA A 18 -4.06 -0.63 -18.47
C ALA A 18 -2.71 -1.38 -18.38
N ASP A 19 -2.76 -2.69 -18.16
CA ASP A 19 -1.59 -3.61 -18.14
C ASP A 19 -0.51 -3.25 -17.10
N VAL A 20 -0.85 -2.40 -16.14
CA VAL A 20 0.04 -2.08 -15.02
C VAL A 20 -0.06 -3.16 -13.97
N SER A 21 1.08 -3.73 -13.57
CA SER A 21 1.14 -4.77 -12.55
C SER A 21 2.17 -4.46 -11.47
N HIS A 22 1.84 -4.81 -10.22
CA HIS A 22 2.71 -4.62 -9.08
C HIS A 22 2.90 -5.91 -8.30
N ASN A 23 4.13 -6.32 -8.13
CA ASN A 23 4.53 -7.53 -7.42
C ASN A 23 5.33 -7.16 -6.18
N THR A 24 5.03 -7.77 -5.05
CA THR A 24 5.83 -7.60 -3.85
C THR A 24 6.14 -8.95 -3.20
N LEU A 25 7.36 -9.11 -2.75
CA LEU A 25 7.80 -10.25 -1.94
C LEU A 25 8.33 -9.72 -0.61
N THR A 26 7.79 -10.21 0.49
CA THR A 26 8.24 -9.85 1.83
C THR A 26 8.68 -11.11 2.57
N TYR A 27 9.85 -11.05 3.18
CA TYR A 27 10.36 -12.10 4.05
C TYR A 27 10.68 -11.53 5.43
N VAL A 28 10.11 -12.11 6.48
CA VAL A 28 10.39 -11.75 7.87
C VAL A 28 11.42 -12.73 8.41
N LEU A 29 12.60 -12.23 8.72
CA LEU A 29 13.67 -12.96 9.39
C LEU A 29 13.31 -13.17 10.85
N ALA A 30 13.70 -14.33 11.39
CA ALA A 30 13.43 -14.68 12.78
C ALA A 30 13.90 -13.59 13.73
N ALA A 31 12.96 -13.12 14.55
CA ALA A 31 13.22 -12.14 15.58
C ALA A 31 13.88 -12.78 16.78
N ARG A 32 14.79 -12.05 17.38
CA ARG A 32 15.29 -12.37 18.72
C ARG A 32 14.46 -11.58 19.73
N GLN A 33 13.75 -12.26 20.62
CA GLN A 33 12.86 -11.68 21.64
C GLN A 33 11.83 -10.69 21.03
N ASN A 34 11.91 -9.41 21.26
CA ASN A 34 10.91 -8.41 20.88
C ASN A 34 11.23 -7.67 19.57
N SER A 35 12.20 -8.12 18.77
CA SER A 35 12.57 -7.45 17.51
C SER A 35 12.50 -8.38 16.31
N SER A 36 12.18 -7.84 15.14
CA SER A 36 12.13 -8.56 13.87
C SER A 36 12.83 -7.77 12.78
N TRP A 37 13.44 -8.50 11.85
CA TRP A 37 13.98 -7.96 10.60
C TRP A 37 13.10 -8.41 9.44
N GLY A 38 12.96 -7.58 8.43
CA GLY A 38 12.23 -7.91 7.23
C GLY A 38 12.99 -7.45 5.99
N LEU A 39 12.93 -8.27 4.95
CA LEU A 39 13.37 -7.93 3.60
C LEU A 39 12.15 -7.80 2.71
N GLY A 40 12.11 -6.78 1.87
CA GLY A 40 11.04 -6.57 0.90
C GLY A 40 11.62 -6.29 -0.48
N LEU A 41 11.03 -6.92 -1.50
CA LEU A 41 11.24 -6.63 -2.91
C LEU A 41 9.93 -6.12 -3.48
N SER A 42 9.99 -5.08 -4.28
CA SER A 42 8.84 -4.50 -4.98
C SER A 42 9.20 -4.30 -6.44
N TYR A 43 8.30 -4.68 -7.33
CA TYR A 43 8.42 -4.53 -8.77
C TYR A 43 7.09 -4.03 -9.33
N LEU A 44 7.09 -2.81 -9.85
CA LEU A 44 5.94 -2.20 -10.53
C LEU A 44 6.27 -2.09 -12.01
N HIS A 45 5.48 -2.71 -12.85
CA HIS A 45 5.58 -2.66 -14.32
C HIS A 45 4.43 -1.84 -14.87
N TYR A 46 4.74 -0.87 -15.70
CA TYR A 46 3.76 0.07 -16.26
C TYR A 46 3.22 -0.37 -17.64
N GLY A 47 3.61 -1.56 -18.12
CA GLY A 47 3.27 -2.04 -19.46
C GLY A 47 4.32 -1.67 -20.51
N ASP A 48 4.03 -2.04 -21.76
CA ASP A 48 4.86 -1.76 -22.92
C ASP A 48 4.29 -0.57 -23.70
N PHE A 49 5.15 0.33 -24.13
CA PHE A 49 4.80 1.53 -24.88
C PHE A 49 5.35 1.48 -26.29
N THR A 50 4.56 1.88 -27.27
CA THR A 50 5.01 2.03 -28.64
C THR A 50 5.76 3.34 -28.80
N GLN A 51 7.05 3.25 -29.15
CA GLN A 51 7.85 4.42 -29.52
C GLN A 51 7.43 4.90 -30.91
N ARG A 52 7.24 6.21 -31.07
CA ARG A 52 6.95 6.85 -32.35
C ARG A 52 7.98 7.90 -32.67
N ASP A 53 8.38 7.99 -33.94
CA ASP A 53 9.25 9.04 -34.42
C ASP A 53 8.51 10.40 -34.58
N ALA A 54 9.24 11.44 -34.96
CA ALA A 54 8.67 12.77 -35.18
C ALA A 54 7.60 12.82 -36.30
N ALA A 55 7.57 11.84 -37.20
CA ALA A 55 6.56 11.68 -38.25
C ALA A 55 5.36 10.81 -37.78
N GLY A 56 5.36 10.35 -36.52
CA GLY A 56 4.30 9.51 -35.96
C GLY A 56 4.38 8.01 -36.36
N GLN A 57 5.45 7.59 -37.05
CA GLN A 57 5.65 6.21 -37.43
C GLN A 57 6.20 5.39 -36.26
N GLU A 58 5.86 4.11 -36.18
CA GLU A 58 6.35 3.22 -35.13
C GLU A 58 7.84 2.99 -35.27
N ALA A 59 8.61 3.39 -34.26
CA ALA A 59 10.08 3.30 -34.19
C ALA A 59 10.60 2.22 -33.24
N GLY A 60 9.69 1.46 -32.60
CA GLY A 60 10.03 0.40 -31.66
C GLY A 60 9.08 0.33 -30.45
N LYS A 61 9.52 -0.40 -29.41
CA LYS A 61 8.80 -0.50 -28.14
C LYS A 61 9.77 -0.21 -26.99
N PHE A 62 9.25 0.36 -25.92
CA PHE A 62 9.98 0.51 -24.65
C PHE A 62 9.05 0.15 -23.48
N SER A 63 9.64 -0.17 -22.34
CA SER A 63 8.91 -0.43 -21.10
C SER A 63 9.31 0.56 -20.02
N ALA A 64 8.43 0.70 -19.02
CA ALA A 64 8.72 1.45 -17.80
C ALA A 64 8.48 0.55 -16.59
N ALA A 65 9.38 0.62 -15.60
CA ALA A 65 9.27 -0.18 -14.40
C ALA A 65 9.98 0.47 -13.21
N ASP A 66 9.41 0.27 -12.00
CA ASP A 66 10.01 0.64 -10.74
C ASP A 66 10.39 -0.60 -9.94
N TYR A 67 11.56 -0.55 -9.33
CA TYR A 67 12.08 -1.57 -8.43
C TYR A 67 12.37 -0.96 -7.06
N ALA A 68 12.08 -1.67 -5.99
CA ALA A 68 12.52 -1.26 -4.68
C ALA A 68 12.98 -2.47 -3.84
N LEU A 69 14.13 -2.31 -3.21
CA LEU A 69 14.64 -3.22 -2.19
C LEU A 69 14.51 -2.53 -0.83
N SER A 70 13.92 -3.19 0.16
CA SER A 70 13.75 -2.65 1.50
C SER A 70 14.29 -3.58 2.57
N LEU A 71 14.95 -2.98 3.57
CA LEU A 71 15.35 -3.62 4.81
C LEU A 71 14.63 -2.93 5.95
N THR A 72 13.85 -3.70 6.72
CA THR A 72 13.02 -3.20 7.81
C THR A 72 13.46 -3.81 9.13
N ARG A 73 13.50 -2.98 10.18
CA ARG A 73 13.61 -3.44 11.57
C ARG A 73 12.42 -2.94 12.36
N ALA A 74 11.82 -3.83 13.16
CA ALA A 74 10.76 -3.48 14.10
C ALA A 74 11.09 -4.04 15.49
N THR A 75 10.75 -3.27 16.52
CA THR A 75 10.92 -3.67 17.93
C THR A 75 9.64 -3.38 18.68
N THR A 76 9.18 -4.34 19.47
CA THR A 76 8.00 -4.22 20.32
C THR A 76 8.45 -4.01 21.76
N LEU A 77 7.99 -2.91 22.37
CA LEU A 77 8.20 -2.53 23.75
C LEU A 77 6.81 -2.44 24.40
N ASP A 78 6.46 -3.46 25.14
CA ASP A 78 5.14 -3.59 25.78
C ASP A 78 3.98 -3.42 24.77
N HIS A 79 3.26 -2.32 24.82
CA HIS A 79 2.12 -2.01 23.94
C HIS A 79 2.51 -1.26 22.67
N PHE A 80 3.77 -0.85 22.54
CA PHE A 80 4.26 -0.09 21.41
C PHE A 80 5.14 -0.96 20.52
N THR A 81 4.93 -0.88 19.21
CA THR A 81 5.85 -1.43 18.22
C THR A 81 6.38 -0.29 17.38
N LEU A 82 7.69 -0.08 17.41
CA LEU A 82 8.38 0.92 16.59
C LEU A 82 9.10 0.23 15.44
N GLY A 83 9.12 0.83 14.28
CA GLY A 83 9.77 0.29 13.10
C GLY A 83 10.40 1.36 12.22
N ALA A 84 11.48 0.97 11.57
CA ALA A 84 12.11 1.75 10.51
C ALA A 84 12.48 0.85 9.33
N SER A 85 12.39 1.40 8.13
CA SER A 85 12.77 0.73 6.88
C SER A 85 13.71 1.62 6.08
N LEU A 86 14.76 1.04 5.52
CA LEU A 86 15.60 1.68 4.52
C LEU A 86 15.24 1.06 3.16
N LYS A 87 15.04 1.90 2.14
CA LYS A 87 14.63 1.50 0.80
C LYS A 87 15.56 2.09 -0.24
N LEU A 88 16.02 1.25 -1.16
CA LEU A 88 16.66 1.67 -2.41
C LEU A 88 15.64 1.48 -3.53
N ALA A 89 15.24 2.59 -4.16
CA ALA A 89 14.29 2.59 -5.27
C ALA A 89 15.01 2.94 -6.57
N VAL A 90 14.67 2.23 -7.64
CA VAL A 90 15.17 2.46 -8.99
C VAL A 90 13.98 2.53 -9.92
N SER A 91 13.84 3.64 -10.63
CA SER A 91 12.86 3.81 -11.70
C SER A 91 13.58 3.78 -13.04
N ALA A 92 13.05 3.01 -13.98
CA ALA A 92 13.61 2.85 -15.32
C ALA A 92 12.52 3.11 -16.36
N ILE A 93 12.78 4.01 -17.32
CA ILE A 93 11.89 4.36 -18.43
C ILE A 93 12.74 4.39 -19.69
N ALA A 94 12.54 3.44 -20.60
CA ALA A 94 13.41 3.23 -21.76
C ALA A 94 14.89 3.10 -21.33
N GLU A 95 15.78 3.98 -21.81
CA GLU A 95 17.18 4.04 -21.44
C GLU A 95 17.49 4.86 -20.16
N TYR A 96 16.51 5.62 -19.67
CA TYR A 96 16.70 6.53 -18.52
C TYR A 96 16.47 5.81 -17.20
N LYS A 97 17.27 6.16 -16.19
CA LYS A 97 17.17 5.58 -14.85
C LYS A 97 17.30 6.66 -13.78
N ALA A 98 16.39 6.64 -12.83
CA ALA A 98 16.49 7.40 -11.59
C ALA A 98 16.70 6.46 -10.41
N VAL A 99 17.41 6.92 -9.38
CA VAL A 99 17.71 6.15 -8.18
C VAL A 99 17.44 7.01 -6.96
N ALA A 100 16.68 6.50 -6.00
CA ALA A 100 16.38 7.19 -4.75
C ALA A 100 16.69 6.32 -3.52
N LEU A 101 17.16 6.97 -2.46
CA LEU A 101 17.31 6.39 -1.13
C LEU A 101 16.23 6.96 -0.22
N LEU A 102 15.39 6.06 0.31
CA LEU A 102 14.19 6.42 1.06
C LEU A 102 14.19 5.72 2.42
N THR A 103 13.57 6.34 3.40
CA THR A 103 13.38 5.78 4.74
C THR A 103 11.92 5.90 5.14
N ASP A 104 11.36 4.85 5.73
CA ASP A 104 10.08 4.90 6.42
C ASP A 104 10.33 4.76 7.93
N VAL A 105 9.58 5.52 8.74
CA VAL A 105 9.58 5.38 10.20
C VAL A 105 8.13 5.33 10.66
N GLY A 106 7.83 4.46 11.61
CA GLY A 106 6.47 4.36 12.12
C GLY A 106 6.38 3.68 13.47
N GLY A 107 5.21 3.82 14.08
CA GLY A 107 4.88 3.21 15.34
C GLY A 107 3.44 2.74 15.40
N ILE A 108 3.20 1.69 16.16
CA ILE A 108 1.88 1.14 16.43
C ILE A 108 1.73 1.04 17.95
N PHE A 109 0.62 1.58 18.45
CA PHE A 109 0.14 1.36 19.81
C PHE A 109 -1.00 0.35 19.79
N LYS A 110 -0.93 -0.69 20.62
CA LYS A 110 -2.02 -1.63 20.89
C LYS A 110 -2.51 -1.46 22.29
N HIS A 111 -3.78 -1.17 22.45
CA HIS A 111 -4.39 -0.99 23.77
C HIS A 111 -4.41 -2.32 24.54
N PRO A 112 -4.01 -2.34 25.84
CA PRO A 112 -3.88 -3.60 26.60
C PRO A 112 -5.20 -4.33 26.87
N GLY A 113 -6.30 -3.59 27.04
CA GLY A 113 -7.59 -4.17 27.44
C GLY A 113 -8.68 -4.09 26.36
N LYS A 114 -8.41 -3.51 25.17
CA LYS A 114 -9.40 -3.38 24.09
C LYS A 114 -8.74 -3.76 22.76
N ASP A 115 -9.49 -4.31 21.82
CA ASP A 115 -9.01 -4.53 20.44
C ASP A 115 -8.98 -3.20 19.68
N LEU A 116 -8.15 -2.30 20.16
CA LEU A 116 -7.90 -0.96 19.62
C LEU A 116 -6.43 -0.85 19.25
N THR A 117 -6.16 -0.45 18.01
CA THR A 117 -4.82 -0.23 17.48
C THR A 117 -4.76 1.16 16.84
N ILE A 118 -3.72 1.93 17.18
CA ILE A 118 -3.41 3.23 16.57
C ILE A 118 -2.05 3.13 15.93
N GLY A 119 -1.89 3.62 14.71
CA GLY A 119 -0.62 3.60 13.98
C GLY A 119 -0.31 4.96 13.37
N LEU A 120 0.96 5.37 13.45
CA LEU A 120 1.50 6.56 12.78
C LEU A 120 2.67 6.14 11.91
N ALA A 121 2.74 6.62 10.68
CA ALA A 121 3.81 6.33 9.75
C ALA A 121 4.22 7.58 8.95
N PHE A 122 5.53 7.77 8.84
CA PHE A 122 6.19 8.71 7.95
C PHE A 122 6.85 7.89 6.84
N LYS A 123 6.43 8.07 5.61
CA LYS A 123 6.85 7.23 4.48
C LYS A 123 7.64 8.04 3.47
N ASN A 124 8.62 7.37 2.84
CA ASN A 124 9.41 7.91 1.74
C ASN A 124 10.17 9.20 2.09
N ILE A 125 10.67 9.30 3.34
CA ILE A 125 11.61 10.33 3.74
C ILE A 125 12.94 10.04 3.04
N GLY A 126 13.41 10.93 2.19
CA GLY A 126 14.67 10.69 1.50
C GLY A 126 14.89 11.63 0.34
N TYR A 127 15.77 11.24 -0.56
CA TYR A 127 16.14 12.04 -1.70
C TYR A 127 16.55 11.18 -2.89
N GLU A 128 16.46 11.78 -4.05
CA GLU A 128 16.92 11.19 -5.29
C GLU A 128 18.45 11.29 -5.39
N LEU A 129 19.12 10.13 -5.54
CA LEU A 129 20.57 10.04 -5.73
C LEU A 129 20.96 10.38 -7.16
N ARG A 130 20.13 9.95 -8.12
CA ARG A 130 20.32 10.16 -9.55
C ARG A 130 18.95 10.40 -10.20
N SER A 131 18.80 11.54 -10.88
CA SER A 131 17.62 11.86 -11.69
C SER A 131 17.70 11.29 -13.10
N PHE A 132 16.59 11.19 -13.79
CA PHE A 132 16.51 10.72 -15.18
C PHE A 132 17.37 11.56 -16.12
N THR A 133 17.34 12.87 -15.98
CA THR A 133 18.02 13.83 -16.86
C THR A 133 19.36 14.31 -16.31
N GLY A 134 19.65 14.02 -15.04
CA GLY A 134 20.85 14.51 -14.35
C GLY A 134 20.85 15.99 -13.98
N GLN A 135 19.76 16.73 -14.28
CA GLN A 135 19.70 18.19 -14.05
C GLN A 135 18.91 18.56 -12.79
N GLU A 136 17.64 18.19 -12.71
CA GLU A 136 16.79 18.51 -11.56
C GLU A 136 16.41 17.23 -10.82
N ARG A 137 16.40 17.29 -9.48
CA ARG A 137 15.94 16.20 -8.62
C ARG A 137 14.45 16.39 -8.34
N GLU A 138 13.70 15.33 -8.52
CA GLU A 138 12.28 15.33 -8.17
C GLU A 138 12.09 15.11 -6.67
N PRO A 139 11.09 15.77 -6.05
CA PRO A 139 10.76 15.52 -4.66
C PRO A 139 10.26 14.07 -4.49
N THR A 140 10.72 13.42 -3.44
CA THR A 140 10.24 12.08 -3.09
C THR A 140 8.76 12.12 -2.70
N PRO A 141 7.99 11.03 -2.91
CA PRO A 141 6.57 10.96 -2.56
C PRO A 141 6.38 10.79 -1.04
N PHE A 142 6.82 11.80 -0.27
CA PHE A 142 6.68 11.84 1.18
C PHE A 142 5.21 11.79 1.59
N ASP A 143 4.87 10.94 2.56
CA ASP A 143 3.50 10.77 3.03
C ASP A 143 3.45 10.52 4.54
N VAL A 144 2.58 11.25 5.24
CA VAL A 144 2.29 11.07 6.67
C VAL A 144 0.92 10.44 6.81
N GLN A 145 0.87 9.28 7.47
CA GLN A 145 -0.34 8.49 7.65
C GLN A 145 -0.64 8.24 9.13
N LEU A 146 -1.91 8.40 9.51
CA LEU A 146 -2.44 8.02 10.81
C LEU A 146 -3.55 6.99 10.62
N GLY A 147 -3.47 5.86 11.31
CA GLY A 147 -4.44 4.79 11.24
C GLY A 147 -5.04 4.46 12.61
N LEU A 148 -6.31 4.14 12.63
CA LEU A 148 -7.03 3.63 13.79
C LEU A 148 -7.82 2.40 13.39
N SER A 149 -7.78 1.35 14.20
CA SER A 149 -8.59 0.14 14.03
C SER A 149 -9.19 -0.25 15.37
N TYR A 150 -10.49 -0.50 15.40
CA TYR A 150 -11.22 -0.87 16.61
C TYR A 150 -12.21 -2.00 16.32
N LYS A 151 -12.18 -3.03 17.16
CA LYS A 151 -13.17 -4.10 17.18
C LYS A 151 -13.89 -4.04 18.54
N PRO A 152 -15.19 -3.70 18.57
CA PRO A 152 -15.99 -3.77 19.79
C PRO A 152 -16.03 -5.20 20.35
N GLU A 153 -16.12 -5.29 21.67
CA GLU A 153 -16.34 -6.56 22.34
C GLU A 153 -17.67 -7.19 21.91
N HIS A 154 -17.69 -8.51 21.77
CA HIS A 154 -18.90 -9.30 21.41
C HIS A 154 -19.48 -9.00 20.01
N MET A 155 -18.82 -8.18 19.19
CA MET A 155 -19.25 -7.91 17.81
C MET A 155 -18.29 -8.57 16.80
N PRO A 156 -18.80 -9.16 15.71
CA PRO A 156 -17.97 -9.72 14.66
C PRO A 156 -17.45 -8.67 13.68
N PHE A 157 -17.53 -7.38 14.02
CA PHE A 157 -17.13 -6.27 13.15
C PHE A 157 -15.88 -5.59 13.69
N ARG A 158 -14.94 -5.27 12.78
CA ARG A 158 -13.83 -4.36 13.03
C ARG A 158 -13.94 -3.18 12.09
N PHE A 159 -13.78 -1.99 12.62
CA PHE A 159 -13.78 -0.74 11.88
C PHE A 159 -12.37 -0.19 11.80
N SER A 160 -12.03 0.45 10.68
CA SER A 160 -10.75 1.13 10.51
C SER A 160 -10.93 2.47 9.83
N ILE A 161 -10.12 3.43 10.22
CA ILE A 161 -10.01 4.74 9.60
C ILE A 161 -8.53 5.00 9.37
N THR A 162 -8.17 5.39 8.16
CA THR A 162 -6.81 5.81 7.82
C THR A 162 -6.87 7.22 7.24
N ALA A 163 -6.11 8.14 7.84
CA ALA A 163 -5.85 9.45 7.29
C ALA A 163 -4.48 9.42 6.58
N HIS A 164 -4.39 9.93 5.37
CA HIS A 164 -3.19 9.95 4.54
C HIS A 164 -2.92 11.35 3.99
N HIS A 165 -1.70 11.60 3.49
CA HIS A 165 -1.24 12.89 2.98
C HIS A 165 -1.39 14.03 4.01
N LEU A 166 -1.19 13.74 5.31
CA LEU A 166 -1.38 14.71 6.39
C LEU A 166 -0.37 15.87 6.34
N GLN A 167 0.72 15.73 5.57
CA GLN A 167 1.69 16.79 5.31
C GLN A 167 1.19 17.84 4.32
N GLN A 168 0.11 17.55 3.57
CA GLN A 168 -0.46 18.44 2.55
C GLN A 168 -1.91 18.76 2.91
N PRO A 169 -2.22 19.98 3.37
CA PRO A 169 -3.61 20.33 3.74
C PRO A 169 -4.58 20.33 2.55
N ASP A 170 -4.10 20.63 1.34
CA ASP A 170 -4.89 20.62 0.11
C ASP A 170 -4.30 19.60 -0.88
N ILE A 171 -5.01 18.48 -1.05
CA ILE A 171 -4.68 17.41 -1.99
C ILE A 171 -5.60 17.39 -3.22
N VAL A 172 -6.30 18.49 -3.47
CA VAL A 172 -7.18 18.62 -4.64
C VAL A 172 -6.34 18.96 -5.85
N TYR A 173 -6.28 18.09 -6.83
CA TYR A 173 -5.72 18.40 -8.13
C TYR A 173 -6.65 19.39 -8.86
N LEU A 174 -6.16 20.60 -9.10
CA LEU A 174 -6.85 21.62 -9.88
C LEU A 174 -6.37 21.53 -11.33
N ASP A 175 -7.23 21.08 -12.22
CA ASP A 175 -6.96 21.24 -13.66
C ASP A 175 -6.93 22.72 -14.01
N THR A 176 -5.76 23.22 -14.43
CA THR A 176 -5.52 24.62 -14.79
C THR A 176 -5.92 24.93 -16.24
N THR A 177 -6.34 23.94 -17.02
CA THR A 177 -6.85 24.16 -18.38
C THR A 177 -8.23 24.84 -18.33
N GLY A 178 -8.37 25.94 -19.04
CA GLY A 178 -9.43 26.96 -18.90
C GLY A 178 -10.89 26.53 -18.91
N GLN A 179 -11.22 25.25 -19.19
CA GLN A 179 -12.59 24.72 -19.11
C GLN A 179 -13.02 24.38 -17.68
N ALA A 180 -12.08 24.02 -16.79
CA ALA A 180 -12.38 23.69 -15.41
C ALA A 180 -12.68 24.93 -14.52
N ARG A 181 -12.26 26.12 -14.92
CA ARG A 181 -12.52 27.35 -14.15
C ARG A 181 -14.00 27.73 -14.05
N GLN A 182 -14.83 27.33 -15.00
CA GLN A 182 -16.25 27.69 -15.02
C GLN A 182 -17.10 26.83 -14.07
N HIS A 183 -16.66 25.61 -13.72
CA HIS A 183 -17.36 24.72 -12.81
C HIS A 183 -16.79 24.70 -11.37
N GLN A 184 -15.64 25.33 -11.12
CA GLN A 184 -14.94 25.31 -9.82
C GLN A 184 -15.28 26.44 -8.86
N SER A 185 -16.32 27.18 -9.08
CA SER A 185 -16.88 28.13 -8.09
C SER A 185 -17.57 27.44 -6.89
N LEU A 186 -17.51 26.14 -6.78
CA LEU A 186 -17.97 25.43 -5.59
C LEU A 186 -17.03 25.74 -4.43
N LYS A 187 -17.51 26.54 -3.47
CA LYS A 187 -16.87 26.75 -2.16
C LYS A 187 -16.39 25.39 -1.65
N LYS A 188 -15.05 25.18 -1.59
CA LYS A 188 -14.47 23.97 -1.02
C LYS A 188 -14.97 23.84 0.41
N SER A 189 -15.84 22.87 0.67
CA SER A 189 -16.29 22.59 2.03
C SER A 189 -15.09 22.00 2.81
N LEU A 190 -14.81 22.52 3.99
CA LEU A 190 -13.81 21.95 4.90
C LEU A 190 -14.05 20.45 5.14
N ALA A 191 -15.33 20.05 5.20
CA ALA A 191 -15.70 18.65 5.33
C ALA A 191 -15.25 17.80 4.13
N ASP A 192 -15.36 18.30 2.89
CA ASP A 192 -14.86 17.59 1.70
C ASP A 192 -13.34 17.51 1.68
N GLN A 193 -12.64 18.58 2.09
CA GLN A 193 -11.16 18.55 2.21
C GLN A 193 -10.70 17.51 3.21
N ILE A 194 -11.27 17.48 4.41
CA ILE A 194 -10.95 16.48 5.44
C ILE A 194 -11.29 15.07 4.94
N ALA A 195 -12.47 14.88 4.33
CA ALA A 195 -12.90 13.59 3.84
C ALA A 195 -11.97 13.00 2.77
N ARG A 196 -11.31 13.83 1.94
CA ARG A 196 -10.34 13.38 0.93
C ARG A 196 -9.10 12.73 1.54
N HIS A 197 -8.73 13.13 2.76
CA HIS A 197 -7.65 12.47 3.50
C HIS A 197 -8.06 11.13 4.11
N LEU A 198 -9.37 10.79 4.14
CA LEU A 198 -9.86 9.64 4.89
C LEU A 198 -10.18 8.44 3.99
N VAL A 199 -9.70 7.29 4.45
CA VAL A 199 -10.10 5.97 3.94
C VAL A 199 -10.79 5.22 5.09
N LEU A 200 -12.02 4.75 4.84
CA LEU A 200 -12.81 4.00 5.80
C LEU A 200 -12.78 2.51 5.45
N GLY A 201 -12.68 1.67 6.45
CA GLY A 201 -12.71 0.23 6.29
C GLY A 201 -13.61 -0.46 7.31
N GLY A 202 -14.27 -1.53 6.88
CA GLY A 202 -15.02 -2.44 7.71
C GLY A 202 -14.62 -3.88 7.42
N GLU A 203 -14.46 -4.69 8.46
CA GLU A 203 -14.16 -6.11 8.36
C GLU A 203 -15.19 -6.89 9.17
N LEU A 204 -15.86 -7.84 8.50
CA LEU A 204 -16.77 -8.80 9.12
C LEU A 204 -16.01 -10.12 9.36
N LEU A 205 -15.83 -10.48 10.62
CA LEU A 205 -15.12 -11.66 11.09
C LEU A 205 -16.09 -12.86 11.16
N LEU A 206 -16.35 -13.50 10.02
CA LEU A 206 -17.30 -14.62 9.93
C LEU A 206 -16.82 -15.83 10.71
N SER A 207 -15.51 -16.08 10.71
CA SER A 207 -14.89 -17.15 11.48
C SER A 207 -13.41 -16.81 11.78
N LYS A 208 -12.73 -17.70 12.51
CA LYS A 208 -11.26 -17.59 12.70
C LYS A 208 -10.48 -17.64 11.37
N ASN A 209 -11.09 -18.21 10.33
CA ASN A 209 -10.45 -18.49 9.05
C ASN A 209 -10.98 -17.65 7.89
N LEU A 210 -12.13 -16.99 8.04
CA LEU A 210 -12.81 -16.27 6.96
C LEU A 210 -13.25 -14.90 7.43
N ASN A 211 -12.77 -13.85 6.75
CA ASN A 211 -13.19 -12.48 6.98
C ASN A 211 -13.58 -11.83 5.65
N LEU A 212 -14.65 -11.04 5.67
CA LEU A 212 -15.06 -10.17 4.57
C LEU A 212 -14.66 -8.74 4.88
N ARG A 213 -14.23 -8.01 3.86
CA ARG A 213 -13.77 -6.62 4.00
C ARG A 213 -14.45 -5.70 3.01
N LEU A 214 -14.78 -4.50 3.47
CA LEU A 214 -15.30 -3.41 2.65
C LEU A 214 -14.47 -2.17 2.92
N GLY A 215 -14.22 -1.38 1.88
CA GLY A 215 -13.47 -0.14 1.99
C GLY A 215 -14.08 0.98 1.16
N TYR A 216 -13.87 2.21 1.61
CA TYR A 216 -14.27 3.42 0.92
C TYR A 216 -13.16 4.47 0.98
N ASN A 217 -12.76 4.99 -0.17
CA ASN A 217 -11.79 6.06 -0.33
C ASN A 217 -12.47 7.27 -0.98
N HIS A 218 -12.60 8.37 -0.21
CA HIS A 218 -13.32 9.54 -0.66
C HIS A 218 -12.55 10.32 -1.75
N LEU A 219 -11.22 10.43 -1.62
CA LEU A 219 -10.39 11.07 -2.64
C LEU A 219 -10.57 10.39 -4.00
N ARG A 220 -10.39 9.06 -4.03
CA ARG A 220 -10.58 8.25 -5.24
C ARG A 220 -12.00 8.41 -5.81
N ARG A 221 -13.01 8.46 -4.94
CA ARG A 221 -14.40 8.71 -5.34
C ARG A 221 -14.55 10.03 -6.05
N LYS A 222 -13.89 11.09 -5.57
CA LYS A 222 -14.00 12.44 -6.15
C LYS A 222 -13.22 12.62 -7.44
N GLU A 223 -12.03 12.00 -7.54
CA GLU A 223 -11.15 12.16 -8.69
C GLU A 223 -11.54 11.27 -9.89
N LEU A 224 -12.04 10.07 -9.60
CA LEU A 224 -12.27 9.05 -10.65
C LEU A 224 -13.76 8.85 -11.01
N ARG A 225 -14.66 9.60 -10.37
CA ARG A 225 -16.07 9.56 -10.68
C ARG A 225 -16.36 10.37 -11.93
N LEU A 226 -17.07 9.77 -12.91
CA LEU A 226 -17.66 10.52 -14.02
C LEU A 226 -18.91 11.27 -13.56
N GLU A 227 -19.10 12.51 -14.00
CA GLU A 227 -20.25 13.35 -13.61
C GLU A 227 -21.59 12.71 -14.00
N ASN A 228 -21.66 12.14 -15.19
CA ASN A 228 -22.90 11.54 -15.75
C ASN A 228 -23.14 10.09 -15.32
N ALA A 229 -22.16 9.44 -14.67
CA ALA A 229 -22.25 8.04 -14.28
C ALA A 229 -21.37 7.76 -13.05
N PRO A 230 -21.91 8.02 -11.85
CA PRO A 230 -21.11 7.97 -10.61
C PRO A 230 -20.51 6.61 -10.27
N GLY A 231 -20.98 5.50 -10.82
CA GLY A 231 -20.41 4.16 -10.68
C GLY A 231 -20.03 3.78 -9.24
N THR A 232 -19.17 2.76 -9.12
CA THR A 232 -18.64 2.23 -7.84
C THR A 232 -17.24 2.75 -7.49
N ALA A 233 -16.70 3.74 -8.23
CA ALA A 233 -15.39 4.32 -7.96
C ALA A 233 -15.24 4.72 -6.48
N GLY A 234 -14.08 4.41 -5.89
CA GLY A 234 -13.78 4.65 -4.48
C GLY A 234 -14.20 3.56 -3.51
N PHE A 235 -15.03 2.59 -3.94
CA PHE A 235 -15.35 1.41 -3.14
C PHE A 235 -14.36 0.27 -3.39
N SER A 236 -14.20 -0.60 -2.40
CA SER A 236 -13.44 -1.85 -2.50
C SER A 236 -14.09 -2.94 -1.67
N MET A 237 -13.89 -4.19 -2.09
CA MET A 237 -14.30 -5.36 -1.34
C MET A 237 -13.15 -6.37 -1.28
N GLY A 238 -13.12 -7.19 -0.25
CA GLY A 238 -12.06 -8.17 -0.07
C GLY A 238 -12.49 -9.37 0.76
N LEU A 239 -11.71 -10.41 0.64
CA LEU A 239 -11.87 -11.68 1.31
C LEU A 239 -10.51 -12.10 1.88
N LEU A 240 -10.47 -12.50 3.13
CA LEU A 240 -9.32 -13.16 3.75
C LEU A 240 -9.70 -14.57 4.13
N LEU A 241 -8.87 -15.52 3.70
CA LEU A 241 -9.03 -16.95 3.98
C LEU A 241 -7.75 -17.54 4.56
N ARG A 242 -7.85 -18.26 5.67
CA ARG A 242 -6.73 -18.99 6.30
C ARG A 242 -6.95 -20.49 6.20
N ILE A 243 -6.06 -21.19 5.50
CA ILE A 243 -6.14 -22.64 5.30
C ILE A 243 -4.79 -23.28 5.59
N LYS A 244 -4.74 -24.22 6.54
CA LYS A 244 -3.56 -25.07 6.83
C LYS A 244 -2.22 -24.31 6.95
N GLY A 245 -2.27 -23.06 7.47
CA GLY A 245 -1.06 -22.24 7.66
C GLY A 245 -0.77 -21.26 6.52
N PHE A 246 -1.50 -21.34 5.41
CA PHE A 246 -1.52 -20.32 4.39
C PHE A 246 -2.58 -19.27 4.70
N GLN A 247 -2.26 -18.03 4.40
CA GLN A 247 -3.19 -16.92 4.38
C GLN A 247 -3.33 -16.46 2.93
N LEU A 248 -4.56 -16.42 2.45
CA LEU A 248 -4.93 -15.96 1.13
C LEU A 248 -5.76 -14.69 1.30
N ASP A 249 -5.35 -13.60 0.71
CA ASP A 249 -6.08 -12.34 0.68
C ASP A 249 -6.41 -12.02 -0.78
N TYR A 250 -7.67 -11.76 -1.05
CA TYR A 250 -8.14 -11.21 -2.31
C TYR A 250 -8.88 -9.92 -2.06
N ALA A 251 -8.63 -8.90 -2.87
CA ALA A 251 -9.42 -7.68 -2.85
C ALA A 251 -9.63 -7.16 -4.28
N ARG A 252 -10.76 -6.49 -4.48
CA ARG A 252 -11.09 -5.78 -5.70
C ARG A 252 -11.44 -4.33 -5.37
N ALA A 253 -10.74 -3.39 -5.99
CA ALA A 253 -10.98 -1.97 -5.83
C ALA A 253 -11.50 -1.36 -7.14
N PHE A 254 -12.58 -0.63 -7.06
CA PHE A 254 -13.21 0.01 -8.21
C PHE A 254 -12.62 1.41 -8.39
N TYR A 255 -11.85 1.58 -9.46
CA TYR A 255 -11.21 2.85 -9.81
C TYR A 255 -12.07 3.66 -10.77
N HIS A 256 -12.55 3.03 -11.83
CA HIS A 256 -13.31 3.67 -12.88
C HIS A 256 -14.39 2.72 -13.40
N GLN A 257 -15.38 3.21 -14.16
CA GLN A 257 -16.36 2.34 -14.82
C GLN A 257 -15.72 1.33 -15.78
N ALA A 258 -14.62 1.73 -16.43
CA ALA A 258 -13.92 0.88 -17.39
C ALA A 258 -13.02 -0.18 -16.75
N GLY A 259 -12.77 -0.15 -15.42
CA GLY A 259 -11.89 -1.12 -14.81
C GLY A 259 -11.85 -1.10 -13.29
N ALA A 260 -11.49 -2.25 -12.75
CA ALA A 260 -11.22 -2.45 -11.34
C ALA A 260 -9.87 -3.14 -11.20
N SER A 261 -9.14 -2.82 -10.13
CA SER A 261 -7.87 -3.47 -9.83
C SER A 261 -8.09 -4.66 -8.90
N ASN A 262 -7.36 -5.73 -9.16
CA ASN A 262 -7.39 -6.95 -8.38
C ASN A 262 -6.11 -7.09 -7.57
N PHE A 263 -6.25 -7.47 -6.32
CA PHE A 263 -5.15 -7.63 -5.38
C PHE A 263 -5.18 -9.05 -4.84
N PHE A 264 -4.08 -9.78 -5.01
CA PHE A 264 -3.90 -11.13 -4.50
C PHE A 264 -2.69 -11.16 -3.58
N THR A 265 -2.84 -11.74 -2.40
CA THR A 265 -1.72 -11.96 -1.49
C THR A 265 -1.77 -13.37 -0.96
N VAL A 266 -0.63 -14.05 -1.00
CA VAL A 266 -0.42 -15.36 -0.38
C VAL A 266 0.68 -15.22 0.65
N GLY A 267 0.39 -15.61 1.89
CA GLY A 267 1.36 -15.58 2.97
C GLY A 267 1.40 -16.90 3.73
N THR A 268 2.58 -17.26 4.23
CA THR A 268 2.76 -18.45 5.07
C THR A 268 3.92 -18.29 6.04
N ASP A 269 3.83 -18.99 7.16
CA ASP A 269 4.91 -19.11 8.13
C ASP A 269 5.76 -20.35 7.79
N LEU A 270 6.94 -20.11 7.22
CA LEU A 270 7.88 -21.19 6.85
C LEU A 270 8.40 -21.99 8.05
N GLY A 271 8.37 -21.43 9.26
CA GLY A 271 8.76 -22.15 10.48
C GLY A 271 7.92 -23.40 10.76
N ARG A 272 6.71 -23.47 10.19
CA ARG A 272 5.84 -24.65 10.30
C ARG A 272 6.32 -25.84 9.47
N PHE A 273 7.02 -25.56 8.36
CA PHE A 273 7.52 -26.60 7.44
C PHE A 273 8.91 -27.10 7.81
N PHE A 274 9.68 -26.31 8.55
CA PHE A 274 11.04 -26.61 8.96
C PHE A 274 11.14 -26.93 10.46
N LYS A 275 10.16 -27.64 11.05
CA LYS A 275 10.35 -28.21 12.40
C LYS A 275 11.55 -29.15 12.37
N LYS A 276 12.66 -28.77 13.05
CA LYS A 276 13.72 -29.72 13.38
C LYS A 276 13.06 -30.89 14.12
N LYS A 277 13.24 -32.12 13.61
CA LYS A 277 13.10 -33.32 14.45
C LYS A 277 14.11 -33.16 15.59
N ASP A 278 13.62 -33.05 16.81
CA ASP A 278 14.47 -33.16 17.98
C ASP A 278 15.14 -34.56 17.95
N PRO A 279 16.48 -34.65 17.97
CA PRO A 279 17.17 -35.95 18.07
C PRO A 279 17.25 -36.35 19.54
N ALA A 280 16.15 -36.60 20.19
CA ALA A 280 16.15 -37.09 21.56
C ALA A 280 14.93 -37.99 21.77
N SER A 281 15.02 -39.22 21.27
CA SER A 281 14.35 -40.42 21.80
C SER A 281 14.97 -41.63 21.10
N SER A 282 16.16 -41.96 21.50
CA SER A 282 16.70 -43.33 21.40
C SER A 282 17.30 -43.73 22.73
#